data_3a03bbc75d647f0b65e73476e66fde6a
#
_entry.id   3a03bbc75d647f0b65e73476e66fde6a
#
_cell.length_a   1.000
_cell.length_b   1.000
_cell.length_c   1.000
_cell.angle_alpha   90.00
_cell.angle_beta   90.00
_cell.angle_gamma   90.00
#
_symmetry.space_group_name_H-M   'P 1'
#
loop_
_entity.id
_entity.type
_entity.pdbx_description
1 polymer ?
#
loop_
_entity_poly.entity_id
_entity_poly.type
_entity_poly.pdbx_seq_one_letter_code
_entity_poly.pdbx_strand_id
1 'polypeptide(L)'
;MSGLIPQDEAVRQRVRTELGTSFVISAGAGTGKTTLLIDRIVAIVLTGHLKLEQIAAVTFTENAATTLKLRLRDALERARAEADDPSVVARASEGLASIERAQVSTIHALCTAILQERPIEAGVTPGFRVADEALSDFIFEEAWEEWLQDRLTGYDDLLEAVILSRIPLEKISPIGDPMTLRKLARRLVAQRDLMPHIATAGIDPKPVRDWFATKIARAYELIQEKPEADTLVAAVRSLHAEIAKTKGLDDPDLIVAHRSLRLRKGLGNKRMWKADEAFDECRALTLEIAERGAAWEKEKNASFYSGLVLALQGVQSIYERRKNEAGVLDYVDLLVKAAEALRGNASLRSYFRRKFRAIIVDEYQDTDPLQVEIIEMLAGLSGG
;
A
#
# COMPACT_ATOMS: atom_id res chain seq x y z
N MET A 1 19.91 46.20 -13.15
CA MET A 1 18.55 45.63 -13.14
C MET A 1 18.22 45.37 -11.70
N SER A 2 17.33 46.19 -11.09
CA SER A 2 16.84 45.90 -9.71
C SER A 2 15.96 44.67 -9.77
N GLY A 3 16.51 43.52 -9.29
CA GLY A 3 15.72 42.31 -9.16
C GLY A 3 14.57 42.59 -8.20
N LEU A 4 13.36 42.27 -8.62
CA LEU A 4 12.17 42.26 -7.77
C LEU A 4 12.45 41.33 -6.57
N ILE A 5 12.52 41.91 -5.36
CA ILE A 5 12.64 41.13 -4.13
C ILE A 5 11.36 40.29 -4.00
N PRO A 6 11.43 38.98 -3.90
CA PRO A 6 10.26 38.13 -3.72
C PRO A 6 9.47 38.54 -2.48
N GLN A 7 8.12 38.48 -2.56
CA GLN A 7 7.25 38.80 -1.40
C GLN A 7 7.53 37.93 -0.17
N ASP A 8 8.15 36.76 -0.36
CA ASP A 8 8.49 35.78 0.69
C ASP A 8 9.98 35.84 1.11
N GLU A 9 10.74 36.90 0.73
CA GLU A 9 12.18 36.96 1.03
C GLU A 9 12.47 36.93 2.54
N ALA A 10 11.61 37.52 3.37
CA ALA A 10 11.77 37.45 4.83
C ALA A 10 11.69 36.00 5.34
N VAL A 11 10.82 35.19 4.76
CA VAL A 11 10.69 33.75 5.11
C VAL A 11 11.92 32.99 4.60
N ARG A 12 12.38 33.26 3.39
CA ARG A 12 13.62 32.64 2.83
C ARG A 12 14.83 32.96 3.66
N GLN A 13 14.94 34.20 4.14
CA GLN A 13 16.03 34.62 5.01
C GLN A 13 16.02 33.85 6.34
N ARG A 14 14.86 33.64 6.94
CA ARG A 14 14.73 32.81 8.15
C ARG A 14 15.22 31.38 7.90
N VAL A 15 14.84 30.76 6.77
CA VAL A 15 15.28 29.42 6.40
C VAL A 15 16.79 29.33 6.24
N ARG A 16 17.44 30.40 5.74
CA ARG A 16 18.91 30.47 5.59
C ARG A 16 19.65 30.73 6.90
N THR A 17 19.03 31.37 7.89
CA THR A 17 19.71 31.85 9.11
C THR A 17 19.35 31.09 10.37
N GLU A 18 18.11 30.61 10.51
CA GLU A 18 17.66 29.83 11.69
C GLU A 18 18.04 28.36 11.52
N LEU A 19 19.33 28.03 11.61
CA LEU A 19 19.87 26.71 11.26
C LEU A 19 19.49 25.59 12.24
N GLY A 20 19.13 25.94 13.48
CA GLY A 20 18.67 25.00 14.50
C GLY A 20 17.16 24.68 14.44
N THR A 21 16.41 25.34 13.54
CA THR A 21 14.94 25.19 13.45
C THR A 21 14.59 24.27 12.29
N SER A 22 13.61 23.36 12.51
CA SER A 22 13.02 22.55 11.43
C SER A 22 11.95 23.36 10.70
N PHE A 23 11.94 23.28 9.38
CA PHE A 23 10.99 23.95 8.51
C PHE A 23 10.26 22.97 7.61
N VAL A 24 8.97 23.20 7.41
CA VAL A 24 8.20 22.64 6.31
C VAL A 24 7.90 23.77 5.32
N ILE A 25 8.35 23.64 4.09
CA ILE A 25 8.25 24.67 3.06
C ILE A 25 7.23 24.24 2.02
N SER A 26 6.08 24.91 2.01
CA SER A 26 5.05 24.74 0.97
C SER A 26 5.17 25.85 -0.06
N ALA A 27 5.45 25.48 -1.30
CA ALA A 27 5.60 26.46 -2.39
C ALA A 27 5.29 25.82 -3.75
N GLY A 28 4.76 26.59 -4.68
CA GLY A 28 4.41 26.15 -6.03
C GLY A 28 5.61 25.68 -6.86
N ALA A 29 5.36 25.04 -7.99
CA ALA A 29 6.40 24.67 -8.93
C ALA A 29 7.13 25.92 -9.46
N GLY A 30 8.44 25.82 -9.65
CA GLY A 30 9.26 26.93 -10.20
C GLY A 30 9.55 28.10 -9.23
N THR A 31 9.11 28.05 -7.98
CA THR A 31 9.32 29.12 -6.98
C THR A 31 10.71 29.11 -6.35
N GLY A 32 11.59 28.20 -6.72
CA GLY A 32 12.95 28.10 -6.21
C GLY A 32 13.11 27.30 -4.92
N LYS A 33 12.24 26.30 -4.63
CA LYS A 33 12.37 25.39 -3.50
C LYS A 33 13.75 24.75 -3.42
N THR A 34 14.19 24.10 -4.48
CA THR A 34 15.50 23.43 -4.55
C THR A 34 16.66 24.43 -4.35
N THR A 35 16.54 25.66 -4.86
CA THR A 35 17.53 26.72 -4.61
C THR A 35 17.62 27.06 -3.13
N LEU A 36 16.47 27.23 -2.47
CA LEU A 36 16.42 27.51 -1.03
C LEU A 36 16.98 26.37 -0.18
N LEU A 37 16.76 25.10 -0.60
CA LEU A 37 17.39 23.91 0.04
C LEU A 37 18.91 23.97 -0.07
N ILE A 38 19.44 24.26 -1.25
CA ILE A 38 20.89 24.41 -1.47
C ILE A 38 21.46 25.54 -0.63
N ASP A 39 20.81 26.71 -0.65
CA ASP A 39 21.21 27.87 0.15
C ASP A 39 21.30 27.51 1.64
N ARG A 40 20.33 26.74 2.15
CA ARG A 40 20.34 26.28 3.54
C ARG A 40 21.49 25.31 3.82
N ILE A 41 21.75 24.31 2.95
CA ILE A 41 22.88 23.38 3.11
C ILE A 41 24.19 24.16 3.13
N VAL A 42 24.37 25.07 2.19
CA VAL A 42 25.57 25.91 2.11
C VAL A 42 25.72 26.77 3.38
N ALA A 43 24.63 27.40 3.85
CA ALA A 43 24.68 28.19 5.08
C ALA A 43 25.07 27.34 6.30
N ILE A 44 24.55 26.13 6.44
CA ILE A 44 24.91 25.19 7.51
C ILE A 44 26.41 24.87 7.48
N VAL A 45 26.96 24.59 6.29
CA VAL A 45 28.36 24.24 6.10
C VAL A 45 29.28 25.46 6.33
N LEU A 46 28.97 26.59 5.69
CA LEU A 46 29.82 27.78 5.74
C LEU A 46 29.88 28.45 7.13
N THR A 47 28.79 28.37 7.92
CA THR A 47 28.79 28.83 9.31
C THR A 47 29.54 27.88 10.26
N GLY A 48 29.88 26.66 9.80
CA GLY A 48 30.50 25.62 10.63
C GLY A 48 29.53 24.96 11.61
N HIS A 49 28.20 25.14 11.38
CA HIS A 49 27.16 24.51 12.22
C HIS A 49 27.25 22.99 12.13
N LEU A 50 27.33 22.45 10.89
CA LEU A 50 27.57 21.03 10.60
C LEU A 50 28.57 20.89 9.45
N LYS A 51 29.25 19.73 9.41
CA LYS A 51 30.00 19.29 8.23
C LYS A 51 29.03 18.71 7.21
N LEU A 52 29.40 18.76 5.91
CA LEU A 52 28.56 18.25 4.83
C LEU A 52 28.20 16.75 5.01
N GLU A 53 29.11 15.94 5.53
CA GLU A 53 28.92 14.52 5.82
C GLU A 53 27.88 14.25 6.93
N GLN A 54 27.52 15.28 7.71
CA GLN A 54 26.49 15.19 8.76
C GLN A 54 25.09 15.59 8.26
N ILE A 55 24.97 15.87 6.97
CA ILE A 55 23.72 16.26 6.32
C ILE A 55 23.28 15.13 5.38
N ALA A 56 22.06 14.63 5.54
CA ALA A 56 21.41 13.77 4.56
C ALA A 56 20.44 14.63 3.73
N ALA A 57 20.72 14.81 2.45
CA ALA A 57 19.84 15.47 1.49
C ALA A 57 19.17 14.41 0.61
N VAL A 58 17.85 14.28 0.74
CA VAL A 58 17.08 13.20 0.14
C VAL A 58 16.15 13.75 -0.94
N THR A 59 16.13 13.09 -2.08
CA THR A 59 15.27 13.42 -3.23
C THR A 59 14.46 12.20 -3.66
N PHE A 60 13.50 12.41 -4.57
CA PHE A 60 12.67 11.33 -5.07
C PHE A 60 13.35 10.51 -6.20
N THR A 61 14.15 11.15 -7.07
CA THR A 61 14.78 10.49 -8.22
C THR A 61 16.29 10.63 -8.23
N GLU A 62 17.00 9.67 -8.84
CA GLU A 62 18.45 9.70 -9.02
C GLU A 62 18.91 10.93 -9.83
N ASN A 63 18.15 11.34 -10.84
CA ASN A 63 18.43 12.54 -11.61
C ASN A 63 18.34 13.81 -10.77
N ALA A 64 17.34 13.89 -9.86
CA ALA A 64 17.21 15.01 -8.94
C ALA A 64 18.37 15.03 -7.92
N ALA A 65 18.76 13.86 -7.40
CA ALA A 65 19.91 13.74 -6.49
C ALA A 65 21.21 14.19 -7.17
N THR A 66 21.46 13.74 -8.39
CA THR A 66 22.64 14.14 -9.19
C THR A 66 22.62 15.65 -9.45
N THR A 67 21.48 16.22 -9.85
CA THR A 67 21.32 17.66 -10.08
C THR A 67 21.55 18.46 -8.80
N LEU A 68 21.00 18.00 -7.66
CA LEU A 68 21.19 18.64 -6.36
C LEU A 68 22.67 18.66 -5.97
N LYS A 69 23.38 17.53 -6.16
CA LYS A 69 24.79 17.40 -5.86
C LYS A 69 25.67 18.34 -6.71
N LEU A 70 25.38 18.45 -8.01
CA LEU A 70 26.08 19.38 -8.91
C LEU A 70 25.86 20.84 -8.50
N ARG A 71 24.61 21.23 -8.27
CA ARG A 71 24.28 22.60 -7.84
C ARG A 71 24.89 22.95 -6.49
N LEU A 72 24.95 21.98 -5.56
CA LEU A 72 25.60 22.16 -4.26
C LEU A 72 27.10 22.39 -4.44
N ARG A 73 27.77 21.64 -5.34
CA ARG A 73 29.16 21.86 -5.71
C ARG A 73 29.38 23.27 -6.22
N ASP A 74 28.60 23.70 -7.24
CA ASP A 74 28.72 25.04 -7.83
C ASP A 74 28.50 26.14 -6.78
N ALA A 75 27.58 25.95 -5.83
CA ALA A 75 27.32 26.91 -4.77
C ALA A 75 28.50 27.01 -3.77
N LEU A 76 29.10 25.87 -3.40
CA LEU A 76 30.31 25.86 -2.53
C LEU A 76 31.55 26.45 -3.23
N GLU A 77 31.73 26.21 -4.55
CA GLU A 77 32.79 26.77 -5.34
C GLU A 77 32.69 28.31 -5.42
N ARG A 78 31.47 28.83 -5.70
CA ARG A 78 31.21 30.27 -5.68
C ARG A 78 31.46 30.87 -4.31
N ALA A 79 30.93 30.27 -3.24
CA ALA A 79 31.16 30.75 -1.89
C ALA A 79 32.63 30.78 -1.50
N ARG A 80 33.41 29.79 -1.94
CA ARG A 80 34.87 29.77 -1.74
C ARG A 80 35.59 30.89 -2.49
N ALA A 81 35.16 31.18 -3.71
CA ALA A 81 35.78 32.20 -4.55
C ALA A 81 35.42 33.65 -4.12
N GLU A 82 34.22 33.84 -3.56
CA GLU A 82 33.72 35.16 -3.17
C GLU A 82 33.98 35.52 -1.70
N ALA A 83 34.45 34.55 -0.87
CA ALA A 83 34.66 34.80 0.56
C ALA A 83 35.99 35.47 0.84
N ASP A 84 35.96 36.57 1.60
CA ASP A 84 37.16 37.26 2.16
C ASP A 84 37.63 36.60 3.47
N ASP A 85 36.72 35.92 4.20
CA ASP A 85 37.04 35.24 5.46
C ASP A 85 37.74 33.89 5.22
N PRO A 86 39.00 33.73 5.66
CA PRO A 86 39.73 32.48 5.51
C PRO A 86 39.04 31.26 6.12
N SER A 87 38.22 31.47 7.16
CA SER A 87 37.49 30.41 7.82
C SER A 87 36.33 29.88 6.94
N VAL A 88 35.70 30.77 6.17
CA VAL A 88 34.65 30.40 5.19
C VAL A 88 35.27 29.66 4.02
N VAL A 89 36.40 30.15 3.49
CA VAL A 89 37.19 29.50 2.43
C VAL A 89 37.60 28.08 2.85
N ALA A 90 38.09 27.91 4.07
CA ALA A 90 38.47 26.59 4.59
C ALA A 90 37.26 25.63 4.67
N ARG A 91 36.13 26.08 5.21
CA ARG A 91 34.92 25.25 5.32
C ARG A 91 34.30 24.92 3.94
N ALA A 92 34.30 25.85 3.02
CA ALA A 92 33.89 25.58 1.64
C ALA A 92 34.80 24.53 0.97
N SER A 93 36.11 24.64 1.16
CA SER A 93 37.07 23.67 0.64
C SER A 93 36.93 22.29 1.26
N GLU A 94 36.69 22.18 2.57
CA GLU A 94 36.34 20.91 3.26
C GLU A 94 35.05 20.30 2.71
N GLY A 95 34.01 21.12 2.51
CA GLY A 95 32.73 20.68 1.90
C GLY A 95 32.93 20.12 0.49
N LEU A 96 33.72 20.81 -0.35
CA LEU A 96 34.06 20.33 -1.70
C LEU A 96 34.83 19.02 -1.69
N ALA A 97 35.78 18.86 -0.77
CA ALA A 97 36.58 17.63 -0.64
C ALA A 97 35.72 16.43 -0.17
N SER A 98 34.65 16.69 0.54
CA SER A 98 33.72 15.64 1.06
C SER A 98 32.51 15.41 0.22
N ILE A 99 32.28 16.18 -0.86
CA ILE A 99 31.02 16.17 -1.62
C ILE A 99 30.68 14.80 -2.22
N GLU A 100 31.69 14.02 -2.60
CA GLU A 100 31.45 12.67 -3.15
C GLU A 100 31.00 11.67 -2.08
N ARG A 101 31.36 11.91 -0.82
CA ARG A 101 30.96 11.11 0.34
C ARG A 101 29.69 11.63 1.02
N ALA A 102 29.23 12.82 0.62
CA ALA A 102 28.01 13.42 1.17
C ALA A 102 26.79 12.58 0.82
N GLN A 103 25.90 12.40 1.77
CA GLN A 103 24.63 11.68 1.57
C GLN A 103 23.63 12.58 0.83
N VAL A 104 23.83 12.73 -0.48
CA VAL A 104 22.90 13.40 -1.41
C VAL A 104 22.38 12.34 -2.37
N SER A 105 21.18 11.81 -2.12
CA SER A 105 20.71 10.59 -2.76
C SER A 105 19.19 10.45 -2.72
N THR A 106 18.67 9.40 -3.34
CA THR A 106 17.28 8.99 -3.14
C THR A 106 17.09 8.37 -1.75
N ILE A 107 15.81 8.27 -1.30
CA ILE A 107 15.47 7.60 -0.03
C ILE A 107 15.91 6.12 -0.05
N HIS A 108 15.76 5.42 -1.18
CA HIS A 108 16.21 4.04 -1.35
C HIS A 108 17.72 3.91 -1.20
N ALA A 109 18.49 4.83 -1.79
CA ALA A 109 19.94 4.84 -1.65
C ALA A 109 20.37 5.16 -0.21
N LEU A 110 19.66 6.03 0.51
CA LEU A 110 19.87 6.27 1.94
C LEU A 110 19.62 4.99 2.75
N CYS A 111 18.49 4.30 2.50
CA CYS A 111 18.16 3.02 3.16
C CYS A 111 19.24 1.96 2.85
N THR A 112 19.70 1.86 1.60
CA THR A 112 20.79 0.98 1.21
C THR A 112 22.04 1.28 2.00
N ALA A 113 22.43 2.55 2.14
CA ALA A 113 23.61 2.96 2.92
C ALA A 113 23.48 2.58 4.40
N ILE A 114 22.29 2.77 5.00
CA ILE A 114 22.00 2.36 6.39
C ILE A 114 22.18 0.84 6.56
N LEU A 115 21.58 0.05 5.68
CA LEU A 115 21.63 -1.41 5.74
C LEU A 115 23.03 -1.97 5.47
N GLN A 116 23.78 -1.37 4.53
CA GLN A 116 25.16 -1.79 4.21
C GLN A 116 26.15 -1.42 5.30
N GLU A 117 25.95 -0.30 5.98
CA GLU A 117 26.85 0.16 7.04
C GLU A 117 26.70 -0.67 8.32
N ARG A 118 25.50 -1.16 8.61
CA ARG A 118 25.15 -1.90 9.83
C ARG A 118 24.30 -3.14 9.53
N PRO A 119 24.79 -4.07 8.69
CA PRO A 119 23.98 -5.16 8.20
C PRO A 119 23.53 -6.13 9.31
N ILE A 120 24.39 -6.41 10.28
CA ILE A 120 24.06 -7.34 11.38
C ILE A 120 22.98 -6.75 12.28
N GLU A 121 23.12 -5.48 12.66
CA GLU A 121 22.14 -4.77 13.48
C GLU A 121 20.82 -4.55 12.73
N ALA A 122 20.85 -4.50 11.41
CA ALA A 122 19.70 -4.38 10.54
C ALA A 122 19.07 -5.75 10.16
N GLY A 123 19.69 -6.87 10.56
CA GLY A 123 19.19 -8.20 10.25
C GLY A 123 19.24 -8.56 8.76
N VAL A 124 20.20 -7.99 8.02
CA VAL A 124 20.39 -8.30 6.59
C VAL A 124 21.74 -9.00 6.33
N THR A 125 21.80 -9.76 5.25
CA THR A 125 23.04 -10.44 4.85
C THR A 125 24.14 -9.42 4.50
N PRO A 126 25.30 -9.46 5.15
CA PRO A 126 26.41 -8.59 4.77
C PRO A 126 26.81 -8.77 3.30
N GLY A 127 26.98 -7.64 2.60
CA GLY A 127 27.34 -7.66 1.18
C GLY A 127 26.17 -8.00 0.24
N PHE A 128 24.92 -7.88 0.70
CA PHE A 128 23.76 -8.01 -0.17
C PHE A 128 23.85 -7.09 -1.40
N ARG A 129 23.24 -7.50 -2.48
CA ARG A 129 23.08 -6.70 -3.70
C ARG A 129 21.65 -6.22 -3.82
N VAL A 130 21.45 -5.07 -4.45
CA VAL A 130 20.10 -4.61 -4.80
C VAL A 130 19.69 -5.29 -6.10
N ALA A 131 18.56 -5.99 -6.08
CA ALA A 131 17.97 -6.59 -7.26
C ALA A 131 17.35 -5.49 -8.13
N ASP A 132 17.69 -5.49 -9.41
CA ASP A 132 16.97 -4.70 -10.41
C ASP A 132 15.60 -5.31 -10.72
N GLU A 133 14.83 -4.63 -11.56
CA GLU A 133 13.49 -5.07 -11.93
C GLU A 133 13.51 -6.45 -12.61
N ALA A 134 14.48 -6.70 -13.50
CA ALA A 134 14.59 -7.95 -14.24
C ALA A 134 14.89 -9.14 -13.32
N LEU A 135 15.79 -8.98 -12.36
CA LEU A 135 16.11 -10.02 -11.39
C LEU A 135 14.96 -10.24 -10.40
N SER A 136 14.32 -9.17 -9.95
CA SER A 136 13.14 -9.24 -9.07
C SER A 136 12.00 -9.97 -9.75
N ASP A 137 11.74 -9.67 -11.02
CA ASP A 137 10.75 -10.35 -11.84
C ASP A 137 11.07 -11.83 -12.03
N PHE A 138 12.32 -12.17 -12.33
CA PHE A 138 12.74 -13.55 -12.48
C PHE A 138 12.51 -14.36 -11.18
N ILE A 139 12.94 -13.83 -10.03
CA ILE A 139 12.74 -14.49 -8.74
C ILE A 139 11.25 -14.64 -8.41
N PHE A 140 10.42 -13.63 -8.77
CA PHE A 140 8.98 -13.74 -8.60
C PHE A 140 8.37 -14.84 -9.45
N GLU A 141 8.77 -14.97 -10.72
CA GLU A 141 8.26 -16.04 -11.58
C GLU A 141 8.60 -17.43 -11.03
N GLU A 142 9.83 -17.64 -10.59
CA GLU A 142 10.20 -18.90 -9.96
C GLU A 142 9.42 -19.17 -8.65
N ALA A 143 9.15 -18.13 -7.85
CA ALA A 143 8.35 -18.28 -6.63
C ALA A 143 6.88 -18.59 -6.95
N TRP A 144 6.34 -17.99 -7.99
CA TRP A 144 4.99 -18.25 -8.47
C TRP A 144 4.84 -19.68 -8.98
N GLU A 145 5.77 -20.14 -9.82
CA GLU A 145 5.75 -21.50 -10.36
C GLU A 145 5.85 -22.55 -9.24
N GLU A 146 6.75 -22.37 -8.27
CA GLU A 146 6.90 -23.26 -7.13
C GLU A 146 5.61 -23.33 -6.30
N TRP A 147 5.03 -22.17 -5.98
CA TRP A 147 3.78 -22.10 -5.23
C TRP A 147 2.62 -22.76 -5.97
N LEU A 148 2.50 -22.53 -7.27
CA LEU A 148 1.43 -23.11 -8.07
C LEU A 148 1.57 -24.62 -8.23
N GLN A 149 2.78 -25.12 -8.46
CA GLN A 149 3.05 -26.56 -8.56
C GLN A 149 2.73 -27.29 -7.26
N ASP A 150 3.13 -26.72 -6.11
CA ASP A 150 2.83 -27.31 -4.81
C ASP A 150 1.31 -27.48 -4.60
N ARG A 151 0.52 -26.49 -4.99
CA ARG A 151 -0.93 -26.55 -4.86
C ARG A 151 -1.63 -27.44 -5.91
N LEU A 152 -1.03 -27.62 -7.07
CA LEU A 152 -1.58 -28.50 -8.11
C LEU A 152 -1.28 -30.00 -7.85
N THR A 153 -0.34 -30.34 -6.94
CA THR A 153 -0.01 -31.73 -6.62
C THR A 153 -1.06 -32.42 -5.76
N GLY A 154 -1.99 -31.68 -5.14
CA GLY A 154 -3.08 -32.18 -4.32
C GLY A 154 -4.43 -31.56 -4.66
N TYR A 155 -5.47 -31.97 -3.93
CA TYR A 155 -6.75 -31.26 -3.96
C TYR A 155 -6.62 -29.97 -3.15
N ASP A 156 -6.90 -28.82 -3.80
CA ASP A 156 -6.80 -27.50 -3.18
C ASP A 156 -8.12 -26.74 -3.34
N ASP A 157 -8.86 -26.62 -2.23
CA ASP A 157 -10.17 -25.94 -2.17
C ASP A 157 -10.11 -24.49 -2.68
N LEU A 158 -8.95 -23.82 -2.49
CA LEU A 158 -8.78 -22.45 -2.95
C LEU A 158 -8.67 -22.38 -4.47
N LEU A 159 -7.86 -23.24 -5.09
CA LEU A 159 -7.74 -23.27 -6.55
C LEU A 159 -9.08 -23.64 -7.19
N GLU A 160 -9.82 -24.57 -6.60
CA GLU A 160 -11.18 -24.89 -7.03
C GLU A 160 -12.08 -23.65 -6.96
N ALA A 161 -12.11 -22.95 -5.83
CA ALA A 161 -12.88 -21.72 -5.65
C ALA A 161 -12.49 -20.61 -6.63
N VAL A 162 -11.18 -20.45 -6.94
CA VAL A 162 -10.67 -19.51 -7.93
C VAL A 162 -11.17 -19.85 -9.33
N ILE A 163 -11.12 -21.13 -9.73
CA ILE A 163 -11.61 -21.61 -11.03
C ILE A 163 -13.12 -21.41 -11.14
N LEU A 164 -13.89 -21.79 -10.12
CA LEU A 164 -15.35 -21.60 -10.07
C LEU A 164 -15.74 -20.11 -10.13
N SER A 165 -14.92 -19.25 -9.54
CA SER A 165 -15.09 -17.79 -9.61
C SER A 165 -14.64 -17.18 -10.96
N ARG A 166 -14.18 -18.01 -11.90
CA ARG A 166 -13.68 -17.60 -13.24
C ARG A 166 -12.54 -16.59 -13.18
N ILE A 167 -11.71 -16.66 -12.15
CA ILE A 167 -10.47 -15.88 -12.08
C ILE A 167 -9.40 -16.64 -12.87
N PRO A 168 -8.85 -16.09 -13.96
CA PRO A 168 -7.80 -16.78 -14.72
C PRO A 168 -6.53 -16.92 -13.87
N LEU A 169 -5.90 -18.06 -13.86
CA LEU A 169 -4.60 -18.26 -13.20
C LEU A 169 -3.53 -17.41 -13.88
N GLU A 170 -3.49 -17.46 -15.22
CA GLU A 170 -2.54 -16.74 -16.07
C GLU A 170 -3.25 -16.08 -17.26
N LYS A 171 -2.50 -15.26 -18.01
CA LYS A 171 -3.03 -14.59 -19.19
C LYS A 171 -3.26 -15.61 -20.31
N ILE A 172 -4.51 -15.84 -20.68
CA ILE A 172 -4.90 -16.81 -21.72
C ILE A 172 -5.08 -16.14 -23.10
N SER A 173 -5.28 -14.81 -23.15
CA SER A 173 -5.62 -14.11 -24.39
C SER A 173 -4.75 -12.87 -24.60
N PRO A 174 -4.32 -12.59 -25.85
CA PRO A 174 -3.63 -11.33 -26.18
C PRO A 174 -4.56 -10.11 -26.14
N ILE A 175 -5.89 -10.31 -26.14
CA ILE A 175 -6.89 -9.24 -26.16
C ILE A 175 -7.35 -8.94 -24.74
N GLY A 176 -7.11 -7.72 -24.29
CA GLY A 176 -7.41 -7.26 -22.93
C GLY A 176 -6.31 -7.64 -21.92
N ASP A 177 -6.40 -7.05 -20.75
CA ASP A 177 -5.48 -7.30 -19.64
C ASP A 177 -6.27 -7.69 -18.36
N PRO A 178 -6.89 -8.89 -18.33
CA PRO A 178 -7.69 -9.29 -17.18
C PRO A 178 -6.83 -9.40 -15.92
N MET A 179 -7.43 -9.16 -14.77
CA MET A 179 -6.81 -9.47 -13.49
C MET A 179 -6.68 -10.99 -13.37
N THR A 180 -5.46 -11.49 -13.36
CA THR A 180 -5.15 -12.91 -13.16
C THR A 180 -4.70 -13.16 -11.72
N LEU A 181 -4.74 -14.42 -11.27
CA LEU A 181 -4.24 -14.79 -9.94
C LEU A 181 -2.75 -14.42 -9.79
N ARG A 182 -1.95 -14.69 -10.83
CA ARG A 182 -0.53 -14.31 -10.88
C ARG A 182 -0.30 -12.80 -10.75
N LYS A 183 -1.11 -11.98 -11.46
CA LYS A 183 -1.04 -10.52 -11.31
C LYS A 183 -1.40 -10.04 -9.92
N LEU A 184 -2.42 -10.68 -9.31
CA LEU A 184 -2.79 -10.39 -7.94
C LEU A 184 -1.64 -10.73 -6.98
N ALA A 185 -1.04 -11.91 -7.11
CA ALA A 185 0.13 -12.31 -6.33
C ALA A 185 1.28 -11.31 -6.47
N ARG A 186 1.59 -10.88 -7.72
CA ARG A 186 2.64 -9.89 -7.98
C ARG A 186 2.36 -8.55 -7.30
N ARG A 187 1.11 -8.08 -7.34
CA ARG A 187 0.71 -6.85 -6.64
C ARG A 187 0.84 -6.97 -5.12
N LEU A 188 0.46 -8.12 -4.55
CA LEU A 188 0.59 -8.36 -3.12
C LEU A 188 2.07 -8.39 -2.69
N VAL A 189 2.94 -9.04 -3.47
CA VAL A 189 4.38 -9.03 -3.22
C VAL A 189 4.97 -7.62 -3.33
N ALA A 190 4.52 -6.83 -4.30
CA ALA A 190 4.97 -5.44 -4.48
C ALA A 190 4.48 -4.48 -3.38
N GLN A 191 3.37 -4.80 -2.72
CA GLN A 191 2.75 -3.99 -1.64
C GLN A 191 2.74 -4.73 -0.30
N ARG A 192 3.73 -5.58 -0.06
CA ARG A 192 3.79 -6.46 1.12
C ARG A 192 3.92 -5.72 2.44
N ASP A 193 4.40 -4.49 2.40
CA ASP A 193 4.44 -3.57 3.53
C ASP A 193 3.04 -3.26 4.10
N LEU A 194 1.99 -3.37 3.28
CA LEU A 194 0.59 -3.16 3.65
C LEU A 194 -0.11 -4.44 4.14
N MET A 195 0.48 -5.63 3.94
CA MET A 195 -0.14 -6.92 4.24
C MET A 195 -0.51 -7.15 5.72
N PRO A 196 0.25 -6.69 6.73
CA PRO A 196 -0.09 -6.89 8.13
C PRO A 196 -1.44 -6.29 8.56
N HIS A 197 -2.00 -5.40 7.76
CA HIS A 197 -3.25 -4.71 8.05
C HIS A 197 -4.50 -5.39 7.46
N ILE A 198 -4.34 -6.52 6.77
CA ILE A 198 -5.47 -7.24 6.17
C ILE A 198 -6.09 -8.17 7.21
N ALA A 199 -7.27 -7.76 7.71
CA ALA A 199 -8.06 -8.58 8.59
C ALA A 199 -8.75 -9.72 7.82
N THR A 200 -8.61 -10.95 8.31
CA THR A 200 -9.28 -12.12 7.75
C THR A 200 -10.41 -12.54 8.67
N ALA A 201 -11.63 -12.52 8.18
CA ALA A 201 -12.80 -13.01 8.89
C ALA A 201 -13.29 -14.29 8.21
N GLY A 202 -13.22 -15.39 8.93
CA GLY A 202 -13.97 -16.60 8.56
C GLY A 202 -15.47 -16.32 8.72
N ILE A 203 -16.30 -16.81 7.80
CA ILE A 203 -17.76 -16.66 7.88
C ILE A 203 -18.37 -18.05 8.07
N ASP A 204 -19.21 -18.19 9.11
CA ASP A 204 -20.06 -19.36 9.27
C ASP A 204 -21.35 -19.14 8.46
N PRO A 205 -21.62 -19.93 7.42
CA PRO A 205 -22.81 -19.79 6.59
C PRO A 205 -24.09 -20.31 7.28
N LYS A 206 -23.98 -21.15 8.31
CA LYS A 206 -25.11 -21.83 8.93
C LYS A 206 -26.16 -20.89 9.52
N PRO A 207 -25.82 -19.87 10.33
CA PRO A 207 -26.82 -18.95 10.88
C PRO A 207 -27.60 -18.19 9.79
N VAL A 208 -26.91 -17.83 8.71
CA VAL A 208 -27.51 -17.11 7.58
C VAL A 208 -28.48 -18.00 6.83
N ARG A 209 -28.10 -19.25 6.57
CA ARG A 209 -28.97 -20.26 5.94
C ARG A 209 -30.23 -20.50 6.74
N ASP A 210 -30.10 -20.69 8.05
CA ASP A 210 -31.22 -20.96 8.94
C ASP A 210 -32.19 -19.75 9.00
N TRP A 211 -31.65 -18.54 8.99
CA TRP A 211 -32.45 -17.32 8.90
C TRP A 211 -33.23 -17.24 7.58
N PHE A 212 -32.59 -17.50 6.43
CA PHE A 212 -33.25 -17.49 5.12
C PHE A 212 -34.38 -18.56 5.07
N ALA A 213 -34.05 -19.77 5.52
CA ALA A 213 -35.05 -20.86 5.53
C ALA A 213 -36.32 -20.47 6.32
N THR A 214 -36.15 -19.87 7.50
CA THR A 214 -37.24 -19.42 8.35
C THR A 214 -38.07 -18.31 7.69
N LYS A 215 -37.41 -17.28 7.14
CA LYS A 215 -38.09 -16.14 6.52
C LYS A 215 -38.83 -16.54 5.25
N ILE A 216 -38.25 -17.42 4.45
CA ILE A 216 -38.86 -17.89 3.21
C ILE A 216 -40.04 -18.84 3.48
N ALA A 217 -39.92 -19.72 4.47
CA ALA A 217 -41.06 -20.56 4.89
C ALA A 217 -42.23 -19.69 5.32
N ARG A 218 -42.00 -18.64 6.11
CA ARG A 218 -43.07 -17.71 6.52
C ARG A 218 -43.68 -16.97 5.33
N ALA A 219 -42.85 -16.46 4.41
CA ALA A 219 -43.39 -15.81 3.20
C ALA A 219 -44.21 -16.79 2.33
N TYR A 220 -43.78 -18.06 2.27
CA TYR A 220 -44.50 -19.11 1.53
C TYR A 220 -45.86 -19.47 2.16
N GLU A 221 -45.96 -19.50 3.48
CA GLU A 221 -47.24 -19.68 4.18
C GLU A 221 -48.26 -18.58 3.82
N LEU A 222 -47.81 -17.31 3.75
CA LEU A 222 -48.65 -16.16 3.45
C LEU A 222 -49.26 -16.17 2.04
N ILE A 223 -48.65 -16.91 1.11
CA ILE A 223 -49.08 -16.94 -0.30
C ILE A 223 -49.97 -18.14 -0.65
N GLN A 224 -50.22 -19.09 0.26
CA GLN A 224 -50.88 -20.38 -0.06
C GLN A 224 -52.25 -20.24 -0.78
N GLU A 225 -53.05 -19.28 -0.36
CA GLU A 225 -54.37 -19.03 -0.91
C GLU A 225 -54.44 -17.77 -1.80
N LYS A 226 -53.31 -17.28 -2.26
CA LYS A 226 -53.25 -16.03 -3.04
C LYS A 226 -53.18 -16.30 -4.54
N PRO A 227 -53.64 -15.34 -5.38
CA PRO A 227 -53.71 -15.52 -6.83
C PRO A 227 -52.31 -15.77 -7.45
N GLU A 228 -52.19 -16.83 -8.25
CA GLU A 228 -50.92 -17.20 -8.92
C GLU A 228 -50.46 -16.17 -9.93
N ALA A 229 -51.35 -15.36 -10.48
CA ALA A 229 -51.05 -14.28 -11.42
C ALA A 229 -50.33 -13.06 -10.75
N ASP A 230 -50.29 -13.02 -9.42
CA ASP A 230 -49.60 -11.93 -8.71
C ASP A 230 -48.08 -12.13 -8.73
N THR A 231 -47.34 -11.08 -9.04
CA THR A 231 -45.90 -11.13 -9.22
C THR A 231 -45.14 -11.39 -7.90
N LEU A 232 -45.70 -11.00 -6.75
CA LEU A 232 -45.10 -11.31 -5.44
C LEU A 232 -45.30 -12.80 -5.11
N VAL A 233 -46.47 -13.36 -5.38
CA VAL A 233 -46.74 -14.79 -5.21
C VAL A 233 -45.80 -15.64 -6.08
N ALA A 234 -45.66 -15.29 -7.35
CA ALA A 234 -44.77 -15.99 -8.26
C ALA A 234 -43.29 -15.92 -7.79
N ALA A 235 -42.83 -14.76 -7.30
CA ALA A 235 -41.48 -14.58 -6.78
C ALA A 235 -41.19 -15.43 -5.53
N VAL A 236 -42.14 -15.47 -4.57
CA VAL A 236 -41.98 -16.27 -3.34
C VAL A 236 -42.01 -17.76 -3.65
N ARG A 237 -42.90 -18.22 -4.57
CA ARG A 237 -42.93 -19.63 -5.00
C ARG A 237 -41.63 -20.06 -5.67
N SER A 238 -41.10 -19.22 -6.56
CA SER A 238 -39.83 -19.49 -7.22
C SER A 238 -38.69 -19.62 -6.18
N LEU A 239 -38.63 -18.69 -5.23
CA LEU A 239 -37.62 -18.68 -4.17
C LEU A 239 -37.72 -19.94 -3.28
N HIS A 240 -38.93 -20.32 -2.86
CA HIS A 240 -39.14 -21.51 -2.05
C HIS A 240 -38.76 -22.79 -2.81
N ALA A 241 -39.08 -22.88 -4.12
CA ALA A 241 -38.70 -24.01 -4.96
C ALA A 241 -37.19 -24.13 -5.15
N GLU A 242 -36.47 -23.01 -5.29
CA GLU A 242 -35.02 -23.00 -5.37
C GLU A 242 -34.36 -23.52 -4.08
N ILE A 243 -34.85 -23.07 -2.92
CA ILE A 243 -34.37 -23.56 -1.62
C ILE A 243 -34.66 -25.04 -1.41
N ALA A 244 -35.79 -25.52 -1.86
CA ALA A 244 -36.15 -26.95 -1.75
C ALA A 244 -35.17 -27.83 -2.56
N LYS A 245 -34.64 -27.35 -3.68
CA LYS A 245 -33.63 -28.05 -4.49
C LYS A 245 -32.27 -28.10 -3.81
N THR A 246 -31.96 -27.16 -2.94
CA THR A 246 -30.67 -27.04 -2.26
C THR A 246 -30.64 -27.70 -0.89
N LYS A 247 -31.69 -28.39 -0.45
CA LYS A 247 -31.73 -29.18 0.79
C LYS A 247 -30.69 -30.29 0.74
N GLY A 248 -29.59 -30.10 1.46
CA GLY A 248 -28.46 -31.06 1.55
C GLY A 248 -27.16 -30.57 0.97
N LEU A 249 -27.11 -29.39 0.36
CA LEU A 249 -25.88 -28.76 -0.01
C LEU A 249 -25.37 -27.90 1.18
N ASP A 250 -24.17 -28.17 1.65
CA ASP A 250 -23.51 -27.38 2.70
C ASP A 250 -23.09 -25.99 2.21
N ASP A 251 -23.33 -25.68 0.93
CA ASP A 251 -22.84 -24.47 0.29
C ASP A 251 -23.87 -23.33 0.32
N PRO A 252 -23.41 -22.12 0.64
CA PRO A 252 -24.17 -20.87 0.64
C PRO A 252 -24.64 -20.38 -0.74
N ASP A 253 -24.55 -21.15 -1.80
CA ASP A 253 -25.09 -20.87 -3.14
C ASP A 253 -26.63 -20.71 -3.16
N LEU A 254 -27.28 -21.02 -2.05
CA LEU A 254 -28.65 -20.59 -1.71
C LEU A 254 -28.95 -19.12 -2.03
N ILE A 255 -27.91 -18.30 -2.13
CA ILE A 255 -28.01 -16.86 -2.27
C ILE A 255 -27.98 -16.41 -3.74
N VAL A 256 -27.57 -17.28 -4.64
CA VAL A 256 -27.76 -17.05 -6.07
C VAL A 256 -29.29 -17.03 -6.40
N ALA A 257 -30.10 -17.71 -5.61
CA ALA A 257 -31.56 -17.65 -5.72
C ALA A 257 -32.13 -16.23 -5.47
N HIS A 258 -31.52 -15.40 -4.63
CA HIS A 258 -31.99 -14.03 -4.44
C HIS A 258 -31.73 -13.11 -5.64
N ARG A 259 -30.72 -13.43 -6.51
CA ARG A 259 -30.52 -12.71 -7.77
C ARG A 259 -31.74 -12.81 -8.70
N SER A 260 -32.54 -13.89 -8.60
CA SER A 260 -33.77 -14.01 -9.30
C SER A 260 -34.90 -13.15 -8.70
N LEU A 261 -34.83 -12.85 -7.42
CA LEU A 261 -35.59 -11.81 -6.76
C LEU A 261 -35.01 -10.43 -7.09
N ARG A 262 -34.90 -10.07 -8.35
CA ARG A 262 -34.77 -8.66 -8.71
C ARG A 262 -35.99 -7.94 -8.19
N LEU A 263 -35.96 -7.55 -6.93
CA LEU A 263 -37.00 -6.76 -6.28
C LEU A 263 -37.04 -5.40 -6.98
N ARG A 264 -37.82 -5.40 -8.06
CA ARG A 264 -38.29 -4.13 -8.62
C ARG A 264 -39.20 -3.52 -7.54
N LYS A 265 -38.94 -2.27 -7.16
CA LYS A 265 -39.91 -1.47 -6.43
C LYS A 265 -41.26 -1.67 -7.13
N GLY A 266 -42.23 -2.35 -6.48
CA GLY A 266 -43.56 -2.61 -7.06
C GLY A 266 -43.91 -4.07 -7.29
N LEU A 267 -43.19 -5.06 -6.72
CA LEU A 267 -43.65 -6.46 -6.71
C LEU A 267 -45.01 -6.59 -5.99
N GLY A 268 -45.94 -7.27 -6.64
CA GLY A 268 -47.28 -7.56 -6.13
C GLY A 268 -48.29 -6.43 -6.33
N ASN A 269 -49.57 -6.81 -6.33
CA ASN A 269 -50.68 -5.88 -6.43
C ASN A 269 -51.62 -6.09 -5.24
N LYS A 270 -51.62 -5.17 -4.29
CA LYS A 270 -52.41 -5.24 -3.04
C LYS A 270 -53.92 -5.46 -3.30
N ARG A 271 -54.48 -4.97 -4.44
CA ARG A 271 -55.84 -5.17 -4.81
C ARG A 271 -56.19 -6.64 -5.12
N MET A 272 -55.24 -7.40 -5.66
CA MET A 272 -55.38 -8.83 -5.92
C MET A 272 -55.45 -9.65 -4.61
N TRP A 273 -54.89 -9.11 -3.53
CA TRP A 273 -54.91 -9.70 -2.20
C TRP A 273 -56.11 -9.24 -1.35
N LYS A 274 -57.11 -8.58 -1.96
CA LYS A 274 -58.29 -8.02 -1.30
C LYS A 274 -57.95 -7.08 -0.13
N ALA A 275 -56.85 -6.32 -0.27
CA ALA A 275 -56.32 -5.40 0.75
C ALA A 275 -55.92 -6.05 2.08
N ASP A 276 -55.57 -7.34 2.06
CA ASP A 276 -55.16 -8.13 3.21
C ASP A 276 -53.82 -7.65 3.78
N GLU A 277 -53.70 -7.66 5.13
CA GLU A 277 -52.45 -7.34 5.86
C GLU A 277 -51.34 -8.31 5.50
N ALA A 278 -51.63 -9.56 5.13
CA ALA A 278 -50.67 -10.54 4.64
C ALA A 278 -49.85 -10.05 3.43
N PHE A 279 -50.39 -9.13 2.61
CA PHE A 279 -49.66 -8.52 1.51
C PHE A 279 -48.48 -7.69 2.01
N ASP A 280 -48.72 -6.83 3.00
CA ASP A 280 -47.71 -5.93 3.53
C ASP A 280 -46.64 -6.72 4.29
N GLU A 281 -47.05 -7.77 5.06
CA GLU A 281 -46.10 -8.70 5.72
C GLU A 281 -45.22 -9.47 4.70
N CYS A 282 -45.83 -10.08 3.70
CA CYS A 282 -45.12 -10.82 2.67
C CYS A 282 -44.14 -9.95 1.90
N ARG A 283 -44.55 -8.73 1.58
CA ARG A 283 -43.72 -7.75 0.91
C ARG A 283 -42.52 -7.29 1.78
N ALA A 284 -42.77 -7.07 3.07
CA ALA A 284 -41.71 -6.73 4.02
C ALA A 284 -40.67 -7.87 4.14
N LEU A 285 -41.15 -9.12 4.28
CA LEU A 285 -40.29 -10.31 4.33
C LEU A 285 -39.42 -10.44 3.07
N THR A 286 -40.00 -10.23 1.88
CA THR A 286 -39.22 -10.30 0.62
C THR A 286 -38.18 -9.20 0.50
N LEU A 287 -38.46 -8.00 1.02
CA LEU A 287 -37.46 -6.92 1.09
C LEU A 287 -36.31 -7.27 2.05
N GLU A 288 -36.64 -7.76 3.27
CA GLU A 288 -35.61 -8.22 4.24
C GLU A 288 -34.73 -9.33 3.65
N ILE A 289 -35.33 -10.30 2.95
CA ILE A 289 -34.62 -11.40 2.29
C ILE A 289 -33.66 -10.85 1.24
N ALA A 290 -34.06 -9.88 0.43
CA ALA A 290 -33.24 -9.31 -0.61
C ALA A 290 -32.07 -8.47 -0.03
N GLU A 291 -32.34 -7.64 0.98
CA GLU A 291 -31.34 -6.83 1.66
C GLU A 291 -30.29 -7.71 2.36
N ARG A 292 -30.76 -8.74 3.10
CA ARG A 292 -29.84 -9.69 3.76
C ARG A 292 -29.04 -10.51 2.76
N GLY A 293 -29.66 -10.90 1.62
CA GLY A 293 -28.96 -11.59 0.53
C GLY A 293 -27.85 -10.76 -0.08
N ALA A 294 -28.10 -9.47 -0.34
CA ALA A 294 -27.09 -8.57 -0.86
C ALA A 294 -25.94 -8.33 0.15
N ALA A 295 -26.29 -8.22 1.44
CA ALA A 295 -25.29 -8.10 2.50
C ALA A 295 -24.42 -9.36 2.59
N TRP A 296 -25.04 -10.53 2.55
CA TRP A 296 -24.33 -11.81 2.59
C TRP A 296 -23.41 -12.02 1.37
N GLU A 297 -23.87 -11.70 0.17
CA GLU A 297 -23.01 -11.76 -1.03
C GLU A 297 -21.75 -10.91 -0.85
N LYS A 298 -21.90 -9.73 -0.25
CA LYS A 298 -20.77 -8.86 0.08
C LYS A 298 -19.83 -9.47 1.13
N GLU A 299 -20.41 -10.06 2.20
CA GLU A 299 -19.67 -10.76 3.25
C GLU A 299 -18.90 -11.96 2.68
N LYS A 300 -19.57 -12.79 1.86
CA LYS A 300 -18.96 -13.96 1.19
C LYS A 300 -17.80 -13.56 0.29
N ASN A 301 -17.99 -12.54 -0.54
CA ASN A 301 -16.95 -12.03 -1.40
C ASN A 301 -15.74 -11.50 -0.58
N ALA A 302 -16.01 -10.77 0.49
CA ALA A 302 -14.93 -10.28 1.36
C ALA A 302 -14.16 -11.45 2.01
N SER A 303 -14.84 -12.49 2.48
CA SER A 303 -14.21 -13.70 3.04
C SER A 303 -13.38 -14.44 2.00
N PHE A 304 -13.93 -14.65 0.79
CA PHE A 304 -13.21 -15.28 -0.31
C PHE A 304 -11.93 -14.51 -0.66
N TYR A 305 -12.02 -13.20 -0.86
CA TYR A 305 -10.84 -12.38 -1.18
C TYR A 305 -9.83 -12.36 -0.04
N SER A 306 -10.29 -12.34 1.21
CA SER A 306 -9.39 -12.42 2.37
C SER A 306 -8.65 -13.76 2.42
N GLY A 307 -9.34 -14.88 2.19
CA GLY A 307 -8.74 -16.20 2.09
C GLY A 307 -7.75 -16.31 0.93
N LEU A 308 -8.08 -15.71 -0.22
CA LEU A 308 -7.21 -15.65 -1.39
C LEU A 308 -5.92 -14.87 -1.09
N VAL A 309 -6.02 -13.71 -0.47
CA VAL A 309 -4.85 -12.92 -0.07
C VAL A 309 -3.96 -13.70 0.89
N LEU A 310 -4.53 -14.36 1.91
CA LEU A 310 -3.78 -15.20 2.84
C LEU A 310 -3.02 -16.32 2.13
N ALA A 311 -3.67 -17.00 1.21
CA ALA A 311 -3.03 -18.09 0.48
C ALA A 311 -1.89 -17.59 -0.41
N LEU A 312 -2.06 -16.41 -1.03
CA LEU A 312 -1.04 -15.77 -1.85
C LEU A 312 0.16 -15.25 -1.03
N GLN A 313 0.04 -15.11 0.30
CA GLN A 313 1.21 -14.88 1.18
C GLN A 313 2.23 -16.02 1.09
N GLY A 314 1.80 -17.22 0.68
CA GLY A 314 2.72 -18.33 0.36
C GLY A 314 3.70 -17.97 -0.76
N VAL A 315 3.24 -17.26 -1.81
CA VAL A 315 4.11 -16.76 -2.89
C VAL A 315 5.13 -15.77 -2.34
N GLN A 316 4.69 -14.84 -1.47
CA GLN A 316 5.58 -13.89 -0.81
C GLN A 316 6.66 -14.60 0.00
N SER A 317 6.30 -15.60 0.80
CA SER A 317 7.25 -16.35 1.63
C SER A 317 8.31 -17.07 0.77
N ILE A 318 7.91 -17.66 -0.34
CA ILE A 318 8.84 -18.29 -1.30
C ILE A 318 9.75 -17.25 -1.95
N TYR A 319 9.17 -16.12 -2.38
CA TYR A 319 9.91 -15.00 -2.97
C TYR A 319 10.98 -14.45 -2.03
N GLU A 320 10.64 -14.22 -0.76
CA GLU A 320 11.59 -13.77 0.27
C GLU A 320 12.69 -14.80 0.52
N ARG A 321 12.35 -16.08 0.60
CA ARG A 321 13.34 -17.16 0.75
C ARG A 321 14.32 -17.17 -0.42
N ARG A 322 13.85 -17.11 -1.68
CA ARG A 322 14.69 -17.11 -2.87
C ARG A 322 15.59 -15.87 -2.97
N LYS A 323 15.10 -14.68 -2.59
CA LYS A 323 15.93 -13.49 -2.48
C LYS A 323 17.05 -13.66 -1.44
N ASN A 324 16.73 -14.23 -0.29
CA ASN A 324 17.71 -14.49 0.75
C ASN A 324 18.79 -15.48 0.27
N GLU A 325 18.40 -16.56 -0.41
CA GLU A 325 19.32 -17.53 -1.03
C GLU A 325 20.23 -16.88 -2.08
N ALA A 326 19.70 -15.96 -2.86
CA ALA A 326 20.44 -15.19 -3.87
C ALA A 326 21.30 -14.06 -3.26
N GLY A 327 21.13 -13.74 -1.98
CA GLY A 327 21.82 -12.64 -1.30
C GLY A 327 21.43 -11.27 -1.86
N VAL A 328 20.14 -11.08 -2.21
CA VAL A 328 19.64 -9.84 -2.80
C VAL A 328 18.46 -9.27 -1.99
N LEU A 329 18.32 -7.94 -2.06
CA LEU A 329 17.16 -7.19 -1.59
C LEU A 329 16.55 -6.42 -2.76
N ASP A 330 15.22 -6.40 -2.88
CA ASP A 330 14.54 -5.53 -3.83
C ASP A 330 14.26 -4.13 -3.24
N TYR A 331 13.72 -3.22 -4.03
CA TYR A 331 13.47 -1.84 -3.60
C TYR A 331 12.53 -1.74 -2.39
N VAL A 332 11.52 -2.61 -2.29
CA VAL A 332 10.59 -2.62 -1.14
C VAL A 332 11.31 -3.11 0.12
N ASP A 333 12.18 -4.12 0.00
CA ASP A 333 12.99 -4.59 1.13
C ASP A 333 13.87 -3.50 1.72
N LEU A 334 14.45 -2.64 0.89
CA LEU A 334 15.31 -1.55 1.37
C LEU A 334 14.57 -0.66 2.36
N LEU A 335 13.31 -0.30 2.05
CA LEU A 335 12.49 0.53 2.92
C LEU A 335 12.01 -0.24 4.16
N VAL A 336 11.42 -1.42 3.95
CA VAL A 336 10.87 -2.25 5.04
C VAL A 336 11.95 -2.60 6.05
N LYS A 337 13.10 -3.13 5.60
CA LYS A 337 14.19 -3.55 6.49
C LYS A 337 14.86 -2.36 7.18
N ALA A 338 15.02 -1.21 6.50
CA ALA A 338 15.53 0.00 7.14
C ALA A 338 14.57 0.52 8.22
N ALA A 339 13.26 0.54 7.95
CA ALA A 339 12.26 0.94 8.94
C ALA A 339 12.21 -0.02 10.13
N GLU A 340 12.19 -1.34 9.89
CA GLU A 340 12.23 -2.36 10.95
C GLU A 340 13.49 -2.24 11.81
N ALA A 341 14.66 -2.09 11.19
CA ALA A 341 15.91 -1.93 11.88
C ALA A 341 15.95 -0.66 12.75
N LEU A 342 15.50 0.47 12.19
CA LEU A 342 15.44 1.73 12.93
C LEU A 342 14.39 1.70 14.04
N ARG A 343 13.27 1.01 13.85
CA ARG A 343 12.20 0.86 14.85
C ARG A 343 12.62 -0.06 15.98
N GLY A 344 13.18 -1.22 15.64
CA GLY A 344 13.53 -2.28 16.59
C GLY A 344 14.84 -2.04 17.35
N ASN A 345 15.78 -1.24 16.80
CA ASN A 345 17.12 -1.07 17.39
C ASN A 345 17.41 0.40 17.74
N ALA A 346 17.21 0.74 19.02
CA ALA A 346 17.45 2.09 19.53
C ALA A 346 18.94 2.53 19.39
N SER A 347 19.90 1.60 19.50
CA SER A 347 21.32 1.91 19.34
C SER A 347 21.63 2.26 17.89
N LEU A 348 21.10 1.52 16.93
CA LEU A 348 21.20 1.80 15.50
C LEU A 348 20.60 3.17 15.16
N ARG A 349 19.38 3.42 15.64
CA ARG A 349 18.70 4.70 15.47
C ARG A 349 19.52 5.86 16.03
N SER A 350 20.05 5.72 17.25
CA SER A 350 20.90 6.72 17.88
C SER A 350 22.22 6.94 17.13
N TYR A 351 22.79 5.89 16.54
CA TYR A 351 23.98 6.00 15.70
C TYR A 351 23.71 6.87 14.47
N PHE A 352 22.67 6.60 13.72
CA PHE A 352 22.36 7.37 12.51
C PHE A 352 21.88 8.79 12.81
N ARG A 353 21.20 9.04 13.93
CA ARG A 353 20.88 10.40 14.41
C ARG A 353 22.13 11.24 14.72
N ARG A 354 23.20 10.62 15.22
CA ARG A 354 24.49 11.30 15.43
C ARG A 354 25.23 11.51 14.12
N LYS A 355 25.13 10.57 13.19
CA LYS A 355 25.73 10.66 11.86
C LYS A 355 25.04 11.73 11.01
N PHE A 356 23.72 11.69 10.90
CA PHE A 356 22.93 12.65 10.14
C PHE A 356 22.20 13.61 11.07
N ARG A 357 22.87 14.71 11.39
CA ARG A 357 22.34 15.73 12.31
C ARG A 357 21.35 16.69 11.65
N ALA A 358 21.34 16.75 10.33
CA ALA A 358 20.30 17.44 9.54
C ALA A 358 19.83 16.53 8.43
N ILE A 359 18.51 16.46 8.25
CA ILE A 359 17.86 15.77 7.13
C ILE A 359 17.08 16.79 6.35
N ILE A 360 17.33 16.84 5.06
CA ILE A 360 16.72 17.78 4.12
C ILE A 360 16.05 16.95 3.03
N VAL A 361 14.76 17.12 2.84
CA VAL A 361 13.95 16.33 1.89
C VAL A 361 13.39 17.27 0.84
N ASP A 362 13.73 17.02 -0.42
CA ASP A 362 13.09 17.66 -1.57
C ASP A 362 11.88 16.83 -2.04
N GLU A 363 10.84 17.49 -2.52
CA GLU A 363 9.57 16.87 -2.97
C GLU A 363 8.90 15.96 -1.90
N TYR A 364 8.87 16.44 -0.65
CA TYR A 364 8.29 15.68 0.49
C TYR A 364 6.85 15.21 0.27
N GLN A 365 6.07 15.89 -0.57
CA GLN A 365 4.70 15.50 -0.92
C GLN A 365 4.59 14.17 -1.68
N ASP A 366 5.69 13.70 -2.29
CA ASP A 366 5.73 12.45 -3.07
C ASP A 366 6.15 11.25 -2.23
N THR A 367 6.42 11.44 -0.91
CA THR A 367 6.81 10.37 0.01
C THR A 367 5.62 9.52 0.45
N ASP A 368 5.81 8.21 0.54
CA ASP A 368 4.86 7.28 1.14
C ASP A 368 4.97 7.24 2.69
N PRO A 369 4.01 6.65 3.40
CA PRO A 369 4.02 6.59 4.87
C PRO A 369 5.25 5.93 5.47
N LEU A 370 5.81 4.88 4.83
CA LEU A 370 7.00 4.17 5.31
C LEU A 370 8.26 5.03 5.17
N GLN A 371 8.37 5.76 4.07
CA GLN A 371 9.45 6.73 3.84
C GLN A 371 9.39 7.88 4.85
N VAL A 372 8.19 8.40 5.13
CA VAL A 372 7.97 9.41 6.17
C VAL A 372 8.43 8.90 7.53
N GLU A 373 8.03 7.69 7.91
CA GLU A 373 8.44 7.08 9.18
C GLU A 373 9.97 6.98 9.32
N ILE A 374 10.67 6.54 8.26
CA ILE A 374 12.14 6.47 8.25
C ILE A 374 12.75 7.86 8.47
N ILE A 375 12.27 8.87 7.74
CA ILE A 375 12.75 10.25 7.87
C ILE A 375 12.52 10.77 9.30
N GLU A 376 11.34 10.57 9.87
CA GLU A 376 11.00 11.01 11.22
C GLU A 376 11.84 10.31 12.29
N MET A 377 12.06 8.99 12.16
CA MET A 377 12.93 8.25 13.07
C MET A 377 14.38 8.77 13.03
N LEU A 378 14.89 9.09 11.87
CA LEU A 378 16.25 9.65 11.70
C LEU A 378 16.31 11.09 12.22
N ALA A 379 15.30 11.92 11.95
CA ALA A 379 15.23 13.30 12.39
C ALA A 379 14.95 13.46 13.90
N GLY A 380 14.54 12.40 14.59
CA GLY A 380 14.15 12.46 16.00
C GLY A 380 12.79 13.10 16.25
N LEU A 381 11.93 13.15 15.23
CA LEU A 381 10.59 13.73 15.32
C LEU A 381 9.55 12.71 15.82
N SER A 382 9.73 11.43 15.53
CA SER A 382 8.92 10.36 16.10
C SER A 382 9.35 10.16 17.55
N GLY A 383 8.44 10.41 18.49
CA GLY A 383 8.63 10.11 19.91
C GLY A 383 8.97 8.63 20.08
N GLY A 384 10.15 8.36 20.62
CA GLY A 384 10.65 7.03 20.95
C GLY A 384 9.89 6.40 22.11
#